data_790fd4c09bfd1d63b97099b1c45a3696
#
_entry.id   790fd4c09bfd1d63b97099b1c45a3696
#
_cell.length_a   1.000
_cell.length_b   1.000
_cell.length_c   1.000
_cell.angle_alpha   90.00
_cell.angle_beta   90.00
_cell.angle_gamma   90.00
#
_symmetry.space_group_name_H-M   'P 1'
#
loop_
_entity.id
_entity.type
_entity.pdbx_description
1 polymer ?
#
loop_
_entity_poly.entity_id
_entity_poly.type
_entity_poly.pdbx_seq_one_letter_code
_entity_poly.pdbx_strand_id
1 'polypeptide(L)'
;MKNIFLLLIIPCCLTNCYAQEIVSKRNRLSDSVIEKFYVLKSDENTKQGPYKAYLRRKIVIAAGNYTNGKKTGIWSFADVSGKLVENYNYTTNNYIYEAPLDTGTDLHFLFDTLFVKTDFVTRPLKIGGSYYGFIPYLDIFQLPFETMDIETDDFNATVELLVSPLGRLADYKVHLVSPYYDYDHTFNLDVSLFSEEDRTFQPATLNGNPILCRIIIKCFVTGKGGLDFY
;
A
#
# COMPACT_ATOMS: atom_id res chain seq x y z
N MET A 1 31.35 -52.45 -50.66
CA MET A 1 30.35 -51.53 -50.20
C MET A 1 30.80 -51.00 -48.86
N LYS A 2 31.33 -49.71 -48.81
CA LYS A 2 31.84 -49.09 -47.57
C LYS A 2 30.73 -48.20 -47.02
N ASN A 3 30.20 -48.55 -45.82
CA ASN A 3 29.26 -47.71 -45.09
C ASN A 3 30.05 -46.62 -44.38
N ILE A 4 29.84 -45.37 -44.79
CA ILE A 4 30.34 -44.19 -44.09
C ILE A 4 29.30 -43.82 -43.05
N PHE A 5 29.62 -43.99 -41.77
CA PHE A 5 28.83 -43.55 -40.64
C PHE A 5 29.12 -42.07 -40.38
N LEU A 6 28.21 -41.20 -40.80
CA LEU A 6 28.30 -39.75 -40.56
C LEU A 6 27.90 -39.46 -39.09
N LEU A 7 28.92 -39.21 -38.26
CA LEU A 7 28.71 -38.84 -36.83
C LEU A 7 28.28 -37.38 -36.79
N LEU A 8 27.01 -37.14 -36.55
CA LEU A 8 26.43 -35.79 -36.38
C LEU A 8 26.77 -35.29 -34.97
N ILE A 9 27.85 -34.46 -34.86
CA ILE A 9 28.20 -33.77 -33.62
C ILE A 9 27.22 -32.59 -33.46
N ILE A 10 26.22 -32.73 -32.57
CA ILE A 10 25.34 -31.63 -32.12
C ILE A 10 26.17 -30.77 -31.13
N PRO A 11 26.47 -29.51 -31.45
CA PRO A 11 27.07 -28.62 -30.46
C PRO A 11 26.07 -28.33 -29.36
N CYS A 12 26.26 -28.92 -28.17
CA CYS A 12 25.54 -28.57 -26.99
C CYS A 12 25.93 -27.15 -26.59
N CYS A 13 25.16 -26.14 -27.00
CA CYS A 13 25.29 -24.78 -26.53
C CYS A 13 25.01 -24.79 -25.03
N LEU A 14 26.06 -24.87 -24.21
CA LEU A 14 25.99 -24.60 -22.79
C LEU A 14 25.66 -23.12 -22.60
N THR A 15 24.39 -22.79 -22.60
CA THR A 15 23.94 -21.48 -22.12
C THR A 15 24.26 -21.45 -20.63
N ASN A 16 25.31 -20.72 -20.27
CA ASN A 16 25.61 -20.39 -18.87
C ASN A 16 24.41 -19.59 -18.35
N CYS A 17 23.46 -20.25 -17.72
CA CYS A 17 22.39 -19.61 -16.96
C CYS A 17 23.03 -19.07 -15.68
N TYR A 18 23.55 -17.85 -15.72
CA TYR A 18 23.98 -17.15 -14.52
C TYR A 18 22.74 -16.81 -13.72
N ALA A 19 22.48 -17.57 -12.66
CA ALA A 19 21.50 -17.18 -11.66
C ALA A 19 21.92 -15.82 -11.08
N GLN A 20 21.06 -14.81 -11.20
CA GLN A 20 21.35 -13.51 -10.59
C GLN A 20 21.44 -13.67 -9.07
N GLU A 21 22.60 -13.30 -8.52
CA GLU A 21 22.82 -13.35 -7.08
C GLU A 21 22.00 -12.25 -6.39
N ILE A 22 21.20 -12.63 -5.39
CA ILE A 22 20.34 -11.71 -4.65
C ILE A 22 20.74 -11.66 -3.18
N VAL A 23 20.55 -10.48 -2.57
CA VAL A 23 20.87 -10.20 -1.16
C VAL A 23 19.59 -9.76 -0.44
N SER A 24 19.36 -10.34 0.75
CA SER A 24 18.21 -9.99 1.59
C SER A 24 18.43 -8.65 2.27
N LYS A 25 17.39 -7.78 2.22
CA LYS A 25 17.34 -6.50 2.93
C LYS A 25 16.08 -6.39 3.78
N ARG A 26 16.14 -5.49 4.76
CA ARG A 26 15.01 -5.10 5.58
C ARG A 26 14.92 -3.59 5.63
N ASN A 27 13.70 -3.07 5.61
CA ASN A 27 13.42 -1.67 5.81
C ASN A 27 12.21 -1.52 6.74
N ARG A 28 12.02 -0.33 7.29
CA ARG A 28 10.86 0.04 8.10
C ARG A 28 9.92 0.86 7.23
N LEU A 29 8.63 0.49 7.19
CA LEU A 29 7.58 1.21 6.49
C LEU A 29 6.78 2.12 7.42
N SER A 30 6.63 1.72 8.70
CA SER A 30 6.04 2.51 9.77
C SER A 30 6.59 2.04 11.12
N ASP A 31 6.14 2.62 12.22
CA ASP A 31 6.57 2.18 13.55
C ASP A 31 6.22 0.72 13.84
N SER A 32 5.10 0.25 13.31
CA SER A 32 4.61 -1.12 13.50
C SER A 32 4.95 -2.08 12.36
N VAL A 33 5.38 -1.58 11.18
CA VAL A 33 5.55 -2.40 9.97
C VAL A 33 6.99 -2.41 9.49
N ILE A 34 7.51 -3.62 9.24
CA ILE A 34 8.79 -3.86 8.57
C ILE A 34 8.58 -4.60 7.25
N GLU A 35 9.35 -4.25 6.22
CA GLU A 35 9.43 -5.03 4.99
C GLU A 35 10.71 -5.86 4.95
N LYS A 36 10.62 -7.04 4.33
CA LYS A 36 11.75 -7.90 3.99
C LYS A 36 11.68 -8.20 2.49
N PHE A 37 12.77 -7.92 1.80
CA PHE A 37 12.87 -8.08 0.35
C PHE A 37 14.28 -8.47 -0.06
N TYR A 38 14.46 -8.76 -1.34
CA TYR A 38 15.76 -9.04 -1.91
C TYR A 38 16.07 -8.01 -2.98
N VAL A 39 17.38 -7.77 -3.19
CA VAL A 39 17.91 -6.90 -4.22
C VAL A 39 18.97 -7.65 -5.02
N LEU A 40 19.25 -7.20 -6.24
CA LEU A 40 20.36 -7.73 -7.01
C LEU A 40 21.68 -7.38 -6.31
N LYS A 41 22.61 -8.33 -6.19
CA LYS A 41 23.94 -8.07 -5.64
C LYS A 41 24.73 -7.09 -6.50
N SER A 42 24.45 -7.07 -7.80
CA SER A 42 25.08 -6.15 -8.76
C SER A 42 24.50 -4.74 -8.73
N ASP A 43 23.26 -4.57 -8.21
CA ASP A 43 22.58 -3.30 -8.07
C ASP A 43 21.60 -3.35 -6.87
N GLU A 44 22.08 -2.86 -5.74
CA GLU A 44 21.34 -2.91 -4.48
C GLU A 44 20.09 -2.02 -4.42
N ASN A 45 19.84 -1.22 -5.46
CA ASN A 45 18.62 -0.43 -5.60
C ASN A 45 17.51 -1.21 -6.34
N THR A 46 17.85 -2.28 -7.06
CA THR A 46 16.90 -3.06 -7.83
C THR A 46 16.35 -4.23 -7.02
N LYS A 47 15.09 -4.12 -6.60
CA LYS A 47 14.37 -5.22 -5.92
C LYS A 47 14.20 -6.41 -6.88
N GLN A 48 14.49 -7.63 -6.39
CA GLN A 48 14.43 -8.86 -7.17
C GLN A 48 14.01 -10.05 -6.29
N GLY A 49 12.99 -10.82 -6.69
CA GLY A 49 12.53 -11.98 -5.96
C GLY A 49 11.49 -11.68 -4.87
N PRO A 50 11.36 -12.53 -3.83
CA PRO A 50 10.26 -12.47 -2.88
C PRO A 50 10.26 -11.18 -2.03
N TYR A 51 9.05 -10.73 -1.72
CA TYR A 51 8.76 -9.61 -0.83
C TYR A 51 7.75 -10.01 0.23
N LYS A 52 7.95 -9.54 1.47
CA LYS A 52 6.95 -9.63 2.54
C LYS A 52 7.02 -8.40 3.44
N ALA A 53 5.84 -7.88 3.81
CA ALA A 53 5.70 -6.90 4.88
C ALA A 53 5.06 -7.56 6.10
N TYR A 54 5.55 -7.20 7.29
CA TYR A 54 5.14 -7.80 8.55
C TYR A 54 4.67 -6.72 9.52
N LEU A 55 3.45 -6.84 10.01
CA LEU A 55 2.95 -6.08 11.14
C LEU A 55 3.51 -6.68 12.44
N ARG A 56 4.05 -5.81 13.32
CA ARG A 56 4.61 -6.19 14.63
C ARG A 56 5.57 -7.39 14.54
N ARG A 57 6.28 -7.53 13.40
CA ARG A 57 7.23 -8.61 13.08
C ARG A 57 6.64 -10.03 13.03
N LYS A 58 5.32 -10.18 13.06
CA LYS A 58 4.63 -11.48 13.17
C LYS A 58 3.64 -11.74 12.04
N ILE A 59 2.76 -10.80 11.77
CA ILE A 59 1.64 -10.97 10.84
C ILE A 59 2.09 -10.51 9.45
N VAL A 60 1.99 -11.38 8.45
CA VAL A 60 2.25 -11.02 7.06
C VAL A 60 1.05 -10.25 6.53
N ILE A 61 1.24 -8.96 6.22
CA ILE A 61 0.19 -8.05 5.71
C ILE A 61 0.31 -7.79 4.21
N ALA A 62 1.48 -8.05 3.61
CA ALA A 62 1.66 -8.02 2.16
C ALA A 62 2.71 -9.06 1.75
N ALA A 63 2.47 -9.76 0.63
CA ALA A 63 3.41 -10.70 0.04
C ALA A 63 3.30 -10.71 -1.48
N GLY A 64 4.44 -10.79 -2.18
CA GLY A 64 4.50 -10.84 -3.63
C GLY A 64 5.93 -11.03 -4.13
N ASN A 65 6.14 -10.71 -5.40
CA ASN A 65 7.45 -10.81 -6.03
C ASN A 65 7.81 -9.54 -6.82
N TYR A 66 9.09 -9.24 -6.83
CA TYR A 66 9.69 -8.23 -7.68
C TYR A 66 10.51 -8.88 -8.80
N THR A 67 10.46 -8.29 -9.98
CA THR A 67 11.32 -8.61 -11.11
C THR A 67 11.86 -7.31 -11.68
N ASN A 68 13.19 -7.14 -11.67
CA ASN A 68 13.87 -5.93 -12.15
C ASN A 68 13.26 -4.63 -11.57
N GLY A 69 13.06 -4.58 -10.25
CA GLY A 69 12.54 -3.43 -9.53
C GLY A 69 11.03 -3.23 -9.58
N LYS A 70 10.29 -4.01 -10.38
CA LYS A 70 8.83 -3.88 -10.54
C LYS A 70 8.09 -5.00 -9.82
N LYS A 71 6.95 -4.68 -9.21
CA LYS A 71 6.01 -5.69 -8.69
C LYS A 71 5.47 -6.52 -9.84
N THR A 72 5.45 -7.85 -9.71
CA THR A 72 5.00 -8.79 -10.74
C THR A 72 4.15 -9.91 -10.16
N GLY A 73 3.30 -10.51 -11.00
CA GLY A 73 2.43 -11.60 -10.61
C GLY A 73 1.39 -11.18 -9.57
N ILE A 74 0.92 -12.16 -8.83
CA ILE A 74 -0.12 -11.95 -7.82
C ILE A 74 0.54 -11.51 -6.51
N TRP A 75 0.02 -10.40 -5.98
CA TRP A 75 0.30 -9.91 -4.63
C TRP A 75 -0.92 -10.15 -3.76
N SER A 76 -0.66 -10.60 -2.54
CA SER A 76 -1.69 -10.86 -1.53
C SER A 76 -1.54 -9.89 -0.39
N PHE A 77 -2.66 -9.31 0.04
CA PHE A 77 -2.71 -8.36 1.15
C PHE A 77 -3.67 -8.87 2.22
N ALA A 78 -3.28 -8.67 3.46
CA ALA A 78 -4.06 -9.11 4.63
C ALA A 78 -4.35 -7.92 5.56
N ASP A 79 -5.38 -8.08 6.39
CA ASP A 79 -5.69 -7.16 7.47
C ASP A 79 -4.75 -7.34 8.68
N VAL A 80 -4.99 -6.58 9.74
CA VAL A 80 -4.20 -6.61 10.98
C VAL A 80 -4.26 -7.95 11.71
N SER A 81 -5.24 -8.80 11.42
CA SER A 81 -5.37 -10.16 11.96
C SER A 81 -4.62 -11.21 11.14
N GLY A 82 -4.20 -10.84 9.93
CA GLY A 82 -3.60 -11.74 8.95
C GLY A 82 -4.61 -12.43 8.02
N LYS A 83 -5.88 -12.03 8.06
CA LYS A 83 -6.91 -12.52 7.14
C LYS A 83 -6.72 -11.87 5.77
N LEU A 84 -6.73 -12.70 4.70
CA LEU A 84 -6.63 -12.21 3.33
C LEU A 84 -7.79 -11.26 3.01
N VAL A 85 -7.46 -10.05 2.54
CA VAL A 85 -8.45 -9.02 2.15
C VAL A 85 -8.37 -8.67 0.68
N GLU A 86 -7.21 -8.88 0.02
CA GLU A 86 -7.07 -8.53 -1.39
C GLU A 86 -6.03 -9.41 -2.08
N ASN A 87 -6.30 -9.78 -3.33
CA ASN A 87 -5.32 -10.27 -4.29
C ASN A 87 -5.34 -9.38 -5.53
N TYR A 88 -4.18 -8.82 -5.87
CA TYR A 88 -3.99 -8.00 -7.05
C TYR A 88 -2.92 -8.59 -7.97
N ASN A 89 -3.18 -8.64 -9.28
CA ASN A 89 -2.20 -9.10 -10.26
C ASN A 89 -1.53 -7.90 -10.94
N TYR A 90 -0.29 -7.62 -10.57
CA TYR A 90 0.50 -6.52 -11.15
C TYR A 90 0.93 -6.78 -12.60
N THR A 91 0.91 -8.02 -13.09
CA THR A 91 1.23 -8.32 -14.50
C THR A 91 0.06 -7.98 -15.43
N THR A 92 -1.16 -8.24 -14.98
CA THR A 92 -2.40 -8.00 -15.75
C THR A 92 -3.15 -6.75 -15.28
N ASN A 93 -2.68 -6.09 -14.23
CA ASN A 93 -3.22 -4.86 -13.63
C ASN A 93 -4.71 -4.99 -13.27
N ASN A 94 -5.08 -6.08 -12.56
CA ASN A 94 -6.46 -6.28 -12.14
C ASN A 94 -6.57 -6.88 -10.74
N TYR A 95 -7.67 -6.56 -10.06
CA TYR A 95 -8.07 -7.22 -8.84
C TYR A 95 -8.56 -8.64 -9.15
N ILE A 96 -8.01 -9.64 -8.44
CA ILE A 96 -8.45 -11.04 -8.52
C ILE A 96 -9.47 -11.31 -7.41
N TYR A 97 -9.22 -10.73 -6.25
CA TYR A 97 -10.08 -10.88 -5.08
C TYR A 97 -10.03 -9.61 -4.26
N GLU A 98 -11.18 -9.21 -3.74
CA GLU A 98 -11.36 -8.15 -2.76
C GLU A 98 -12.43 -8.56 -1.75
N ALA A 99 -12.08 -8.55 -0.48
CA ALA A 99 -13.00 -8.81 0.59
C ALA A 99 -13.95 -7.62 0.81
N PRO A 100 -15.21 -7.85 1.19
CA PRO A 100 -16.04 -6.79 1.74
C PRO A 100 -15.33 -6.10 2.90
N LEU A 101 -15.49 -4.77 2.99
CA LEU A 101 -14.93 -4.03 4.11
C LEU A 101 -15.59 -4.46 5.41
N ASP A 102 -14.80 -4.78 6.42
CA ASP A 102 -15.28 -5.05 7.75
C ASP A 102 -15.81 -3.76 8.39
N THR A 103 -16.92 -3.83 9.10
CA THR A 103 -17.54 -2.69 9.80
C THR A 103 -16.68 -2.18 10.97
N GLY A 104 -15.72 -2.96 11.43
CA GLY A 104 -14.75 -2.60 12.49
C GLY A 104 -13.46 -1.94 12.01
N THR A 105 -13.36 -1.53 10.73
CA THR A 105 -12.16 -0.87 10.22
C THR A 105 -12.12 0.61 10.59
N ASP A 106 -10.90 1.17 10.69
CA ASP A 106 -10.67 2.60 10.87
C ASP A 106 -10.91 3.43 9.60
N LEU A 107 -11.33 2.77 8.50
CA LEU A 107 -11.61 3.41 7.23
C LEU A 107 -13.10 3.72 7.09
N HIS A 108 -13.42 4.99 6.83
CA HIS A 108 -14.77 5.45 6.54
C HIS A 108 -14.79 6.17 5.19
N PHE A 109 -15.93 6.08 4.48
CA PHE A 109 -16.08 6.67 3.15
C PHE A 109 -17.23 7.67 3.16
N LEU A 110 -16.96 8.91 2.76
CA LEU A 110 -17.93 9.98 2.65
C LEU A 110 -18.07 10.36 1.17
N PHE A 111 -19.31 10.40 0.72
CA PHE A 111 -19.66 10.72 -0.67
C PHE A 111 -20.34 12.08 -0.70
N ASP A 112 -19.85 13.00 -1.52
CA ASP A 112 -20.43 14.35 -1.67
C ASP A 112 -21.68 14.35 -2.58
N THR A 113 -22.28 13.17 -2.80
CA THR A 113 -23.43 12.97 -3.66
C THR A 113 -24.56 12.31 -2.87
N LEU A 114 -25.78 12.83 -3.00
CA LEU A 114 -26.96 12.21 -2.43
C LEU A 114 -27.31 10.96 -3.25
N PHE A 115 -27.61 9.87 -2.56
CA PHE A 115 -28.08 8.64 -3.18
C PHE A 115 -29.29 8.08 -2.41
N VAL A 116 -30.11 7.32 -3.13
CA VAL A 116 -31.32 6.69 -2.60
C VAL A 116 -31.07 5.19 -2.37
N LYS A 117 -31.97 4.53 -1.63
CA LYS A 117 -31.80 3.12 -1.25
C LYS A 117 -31.63 2.14 -2.42
N THR A 118 -32.09 2.52 -3.62
CA THR A 118 -32.01 1.69 -4.83
C THR A 118 -30.72 1.89 -5.62
N ASP A 119 -29.90 2.87 -5.25
CA ASP A 119 -28.64 3.13 -5.94
C ASP A 119 -27.59 2.10 -5.56
N PHE A 120 -26.76 1.75 -6.55
CA PHE A 120 -25.58 0.92 -6.35
C PHE A 120 -24.35 1.80 -6.18
N VAL A 121 -23.81 1.84 -4.98
CA VAL A 121 -22.64 2.66 -4.62
C VAL A 121 -21.46 1.75 -4.33
N THR A 122 -20.29 2.04 -4.97
CA THR A 122 -19.04 1.39 -4.62
C THR A 122 -18.09 2.38 -3.94
N ARG A 123 -17.27 1.89 -3.03
CA ARG A 123 -16.18 2.67 -2.45
C ARG A 123 -14.98 2.75 -3.39
N PRO A 124 -14.08 3.72 -3.21
CA PRO A 124 -12.80 3.70 -3.91
C PRO A 124 -11.94 2.53 -3.41
N LEU A 125 -11.15 1.94 -4.32
CA LEU A 125 -10.23 0.87 -3.98
C LEU A 125 -8.78 1.36 -4.10
N LYS A 126 -7.97 1.00 -3.11
CA LYS A 126 -6.52 1.20 -3.10
C LYS A 126 -5.84 -0.16 -3.14
N ILE A 127 -4.92 -0.34 -4.09
CA ILE A 127 -4.10 -1.56 -4.10
C ILE A 127 -3.29 -1.65 -2.81
N GLY A 128 -3.38 -2.78 -2.12
CA GLY A 128 -2.76 -2.98 -0.82
C GLY A 128 -3.75 -3.27 0.30
N GLY A 129 -5.04 -3.36 -0.02
CA GLY A 129 -6.11 -3.64 0.94
C GLY A 129 -6.32 -2.52 1.95
N SER A 130 -7.09 -2.81 3.00
CA SER A 130 -7.54 -1.83 3.99
C SER A 130 -6.47 -1.40 5.00
N TYR A 131 -5.28 -2.01 5.00
CA TYR A 131 -4.19 -1.67 5.92
C TYR A 131 -2.90 -1.30 5.16
N TYR A 132 -2.27 -2.25 4.47
CA TYR A 132 -0.97 -2.03 3.82
C TYR A 132 -1.00 -0.90 2.79
N GLY A 133 -2.07 -0.78 2.00
CA GLY A 133 -2.24 0.25 0.98
C GLY A 133 -2.33 1.68 1.54
N PHE A 134 -2.61 1.82 2.84
CA PHE A 134 -2.77 3.13 3.49
C PHE A 134 -1.57 3.53 4.38
N ILE A 135 -0.58 2.66 4.58
CA ILE A 135 0.63 2.98 5.37
C ILE A 135 1.33 4.25 4.85
N PRO A 136 1.51 4.49 3.53
CA PRO A 136 2.20 5.68 3.05
C PRO A 136 1.57 7.00 3.51
N TYR A 137 0.24 7.02 3.70
CA TYR A 137 -0.46 8.24 4.13
C TYR A 137 -0.33 8.53 5.62
N LEU A 138 0.02 7.54 6.43
CA LEU A 138 0.28 7.73 7.85
C LEU A 138 1.75 8.03 8.13
N ASP A 139 2.67 7.38 7.41
CA ASP A 139 4.12 7.50 7.61
C ASP A 139 4.68 8.88 7.22
N ILE A 140 4.01 9.59 6.32
CA ILE A 140 4.47 10.90 5.84
C ILE A 140 4.29 12.02 6.87
N PHE A 141 3.34 11.88 7.81
CA PHE A 141 3.06 12.91 8.81
C PHE A 141 3.98 12.75 10.02
N GLN A 142 4.43 13.90 10.52
CA GLN A 142 5.13 14.01 11.81
C GLN A 142 4.53 15.17 12.60
N LEU A 143 4.38 14.99 13.91
CA LEU A 143 3.95 16.06 14.81
C LEU A 143 4.85 17.28 14.67
N PRO A 144 4.28 18.49 14.57
CA PRO A 144 5.05 19.72 14.62
C PRO A 144 5.83 19.86 15.93
N PHE A 145 6.98 20.51 15.87
CA PHE A 145 7.83 20.76 17.05
C PHE A 145 7.10 21.48 18.18
N GLU A 146 6.16 22.34 17.85
CA GLU A 146 5.37 23.15 18.80
C GLU A 146 4.45 22.29 19.69
N THR A 147 4.20 21.04 19.30
CA THR A 147 3.35 20.09 20.05
C THR A 147 4.14 19.12 20.92
N MET A 148 5.48 19.24 20.98
CA MET A 148 6.34 18.27 21.68
C MET A 148 6.16 18.25 23.21
N ASP A 149 5.57 19.28 23.79
CA ASP A 149 5.26 19.35 25.22
C ASP A 149 3.92 18.68 25.58
N ILE A 150 3.17 18.20 24.59
CA ILE A 150 1.89 17.52 24.76
C ILE A 150 2.12 16.02 24.63
N GLU A 151 1.56 15.23 25.54
CA GLU A 151 1.63 13.78 25.43
C GLU A 151 0.90 13.29 24.16
N THR A 152 1.51 12.38 23.42
CA THR A 152 0.97 11.91 22.12
C THR A 152 -0.39 11.24 22.25
N ASP A 153 -0.67 10.60 23.40
CA ASP A 153 -1.94 9.94 23.67
C ASP A 153 -3.11 10.93 23.87
N ASP A 154 -2.81 12.21 24.09
CA ASP A 154 -3.80 13.28 24.22
C ASP A 154 -4.32 13.80 22.86
N PHE A 155 -3.78 13.31 21.75
CA PHE A 155 -4.25 13.67 20.43
C PHE A 155 -5.12 12.59 19.78
N ASN A 156 -6.24 13.06 19.19
CA ASN A 156 -6.99 12.31 18.20
C ASN A 156 -6.55 12.75 16.80
N ALA A 157 -6.16 11.83 15.98
CA ALA A 157 -5.72 12.11 14.61
C ALA A 157 -6.68 11.47 13.60
N THR A 158 -6.95 12.20 12.52
CA THR A 158 -7.73 11.72 11.39
C THR A 158 -7.07 12.16 10.09
N VAL A 159 -6.80 11.19 9.21
CA VAL A 159 -6.33 11.46 7.86
C VAL A 159 -7.53 11.50 6.91
N GLU A 160 -7.61 12.54 6.10
CA GLU A 160 -8.62 12.71 5.05
C GLU A 160 -7.94 12.69 3.68
N LEU A 161 -8.35 11.74 2.83
CA LEU A 161 -7.91 11.63 1.44
C LEU A 161 -9.08 11.93 0.51
N LEU A 162 -8.94 12.91 -0.38
CA LEU A 162 -9.94 13.19 -1.41
C LEU A 162 -9.58 12.45 -2.70
N VAL A 163 -10.41 11.50 -3.10
CA VAL A 163 -10.25 10.73 -4.34
C VAL A 163 -11.20 11.28 -5.40
N SER A 164 -10.62 11.76 -6.50
CA SER A 164 -11.38 12.30 -7.63
C SER A 164 -12.10 11.20 -8.44
N PRO A 165 -13.09 11.55 -9.28
CA PRO A 165 -13.73 10.61 -10.21
C PRO A 165 -12.76 9.97 -11.22
N LEU A 166 -11.58 10.56 -11.42
CA LEU A 166 -10.52 9.98 -12.26
C LEU A 166 -9.64 8.97 -11.49
N GLY A 167 -9.98 8.64 -10.24
CA GLY A 167 -9.19 7.74 -9.41
C GLY A 167 -7.85 8.32 -8.96
N ARG A 168 -7.76 9.67 -8.84
CA ARG A 168 -6.55 10.34 -8.40
C ARG A 168 -6.72 10.94 -7.01
N LEU A 169 -5.70 10.82 -6.16
CA LEU A 169 -5.61 11.58 -4.92
C LEU A 169 -5.57 13.07 -5.28
N ALA A 170 -6.61 13.80 -4.92
CA ALA A 170 -6.78 15.21 -5.23
C ALA A 170 -6.42 16.14 -4.05
N ASP A 171 -6.57 15.65 -2.82
CA ASP A 171 -6.26 16.39 -1.61
C ASP A 171 -5.87 15.43 -0.48
N TYR A 172 -5.03 15.90 0.45
CA TYR A 172 -4.58 15.15 1.61
C TYR A 172 -4.49 16.07 2.83
N LYS A 173 -5.21 15.71 3.90
CA LYS A 173 -5.25 16.47 5.15
C LYS A 173 -5.03 15.56 6.35
N VAL A 174 -4.43 16.13 7.39
CA VAL A 174 -4.39 15.54 8.73
C VAL A 174 -5.08 16.51 9.68
N HIS A 175 -6.14 16.03 10.33
CA HIS A 175 -6.83 16.72 11.41
C HIS A 175 -6.29 16.20 12.74
N LEU A 176 -5.77 17.09 13.53
CA LEU A 176 -5.20 16.79 14.83
C LEU A 176 -5.93 17.59 15.90
N VAL A 177 -6.58 16.91 16.83
CA VAL A 177 -7.40 17.52 17.87
C VAL A 177 -6.98 16.96 19.22
N SER A 178 -6.78 17.81 20.22
CA SER A 178 -6.65 17.38 21.60
C SER A 178 -7.88 17.76 22.41
N PRO A 179 -8.55 16.79 23.06
CA PRO A 179 -9.68 17.08 23.93
C PRO A 179 -9.28 17.72 25.27
N TYR A 180 -7.99 17.68 25.63
CA TYR A 180 -7.45 18.17 26.91
C TYR A 180 -6.80 19.54 26.80
N TYR A 181 -6.36 19.89 25.59
CA TYR A 181 -5.76 21.16 25.24
C TYR A 181 -6.61 21.85 24.20
N ASP A 182 -6.63 23.18 24.20
CA ASP A 182 -7.32 23.96 23.15
C ASP A 182 -6.53 23.89 21.84
N TYR A 183 -6.45 22.65 21.28
CA TYR A 183 -5.71 22.37 20.06
C TYR A 183 -6.62 21.67 19.06
N ASP A 184 -6.89 22.36 17.97
CA ASP A 184 -7.61 21.88 16.80
C ASP A 184 -6.94 22.43 15.55
N HIS A 185 -6.22 21.58 14.84
CA HIS A 185 -5.47 22.01 13.67
C HIS A 185 -5.60 21.04 12.50
N THR A 186 -5.73 21.62 11.29
CA THR A 186 -5.76 20.87 10.05
C THR A 186 -4.51 21.18 9.23
N PHE A 187 -3.72 20.15 8.97
CA PHE A 187 -2.54 20.20 8.13
C PHE A 187 -2.93 19.80 6.70
N ASN A 188 -2.67 20.67 5.74
CA ASN A 188 -2.79 20.36 4.33
C ASN A 188 -1.40 19.96 3.80
N LEU A 189 -1.27 18.75 3.29
CA LEU A 189 -0.01 18.25 2.79
C LEU A 189 -0.04 18.14 1.27
N ASP A 190 1.13 18.32 0.65
CA ASP A 190 1.24 18.28 -0.80
C ASP A 190 1.14 16.83 -1.30
N VAL A 191 0.12 16.55 -2.12
CA VAL A 191 -0.08 15.23 -2.72
C VAL A 191 1.07 14.81 -3.65
N SER A 192 1.91 15.74 -4.10
CA SER A 192 3.11 15.42 -4.90
C SER A 192 4.19 14.66 -4.13
N LEU A 193 4.13 14.66 -2.80
CA LEU A 193 5.02 13.88 -1.94
C LEU A 193 4.82 12.37 -2.08
N PHE A 194 3.65 11.95 -2.55
CA PHE A 194 3.32 10.54 -2.75
C PHE A 194 3.80 10.03 -4.12
N SER A 195 4.15 8.74 -4.15
CA SER A 195 4.46 8.06 -5.40
C SER A 195 3.24 8.02 -6.34
N GLU A 196 3.47 7.75 -7.62
CA GLU A 196 2.38 7.60 -8.60
C GLU A 196 1.42 6.47 -8.21
N GLU A 197 1.94 5.36 -7.68
CA GLU A 197 1.14 4.25 -7.16
C GLU A 197 0.26 4.69 -5.99
N ASP A 198 0.80 5.50 -5.06
CA ASP A 198 0.06 5.97 -3.89
C ASP A 198 -0.99 7.04 -4.25
N ARG A 199 -0.80 7.79 -5.34
CA ARG A 199 -1.80 8.73 -5.85
C ARG A 199 -2.89 8.07 -6.70
N THR A 200 -2.82 6.76 -6.95
CA THR A 200 -3.74 6.04 -7.84
C THR A 200 -4.71 5.15 -7.07
N PHE A 201 -5.99 5.27 -7.39
CA PHE A 201 -7.11 4.50 -6.86
C PHE A 201 -8.00 4.01 -8.00
N GLN A 202 -8.75 2.96 -7.78
CA GLN A 202 -9.98 2.76 -8.53
C GLN A 202 -11.03 3.70 -7.91
N PRO A 203 -11.72 4.57 -8.70
CA PRO A 203 -12.64 5.55 -8.13
C PRO A 203 -13.89 4.90 -7.54
N ALA A 204 -14.53 5.62 -6.60
CA ALA A 204 -15.88 5.30 -6.18
C ALA A 204 -16.85 5.45 -7.34
N THR A 205 -17.94 4.69 -7.33
CA THR A 205 -18.99 4.82 -8.37
C THR A 205 -20.39 4.88 -7.76
N LEU A 206 -21.26 5.61 -8.43
CA LEU A 206 -22.72 5.61 -8.21
C LEU A 206 -23.38 5.13 -9.49
N ASN A 207 -24.02 3.96 -9.43
CA ASN A 207 -24.65 3.30 -10.60
C ASN A 207 -23.67 3.14 -11.78
N GLY A 208 -22.40 2.83 -11.47
CA GLY A 208 -21.33 2.66 -12.45
C GLY A 208 -20.66 3.97 -12.92
N ASN A 209 -21.16 5.14 -12.55
CA ASN A 209 -20.56 6.43 -12.88
C ASN A 209 -19.56 6.83 -11.79
N PRO A 210 -18.32 7.20 -12.13
CA PRO A 210 -17.33 7.61 -11.15
C PRO A 210 -17.76 8.88 -10.40
N ILE A 211 -17.57 8.87 -9.08
CA ILE A 211 -17.91 9.99 -8.19
C ILE A 211 -16.75 10.36 -7.29
N LEU A 212 -16.81 11.57 -6.75
CA LEU A 212 -15.89 12.07 -5.72
C LEU A 212 -16.15 11.33 -4.41
N CYS A 213 -15.07 10.96 -3.71
CA CYS A 213 -15.16 10.32 -2.40
C CYS A 213 -14.06 10.79 -1.48
N ARG A 214 -14.39 11.03 -0.21
CA ARG A 214 -13.42 11.21 0.87
C ARG A 214 -13.25 9.90 1.62
N ILE A 215 -11.98 9.51 1.80
CA ILE A 215 -11.59 8.41 2.68
C ILE A 215 -11.12 9.03 3.98
N ILE A 216 -11.76 8.65 5.06
CA ILE A 216 -11.44 9.09 6.42
C ILE A 216 -10.76 7.93 7.14
N ILE A 217 -9.53 8.14 7.61
CA ILE A 217 -8.75 7.16 8.35
C ILE A 217 -8.63 7.63 9.79
N LYS A 218 -9.23 6.89 10.72
CA LYS A 218 -8.97 7.12 12.15
C LYS A 218 -7.62 6.55 12.52
N CYS A 219 -6.82 7.34 13.21
CA CYS A 219 -5.48 6.95 13.60
C CYS A 219 -5.11 7.58 14.94
N PHE A 220 -4.07 7.04 15.57
CA PHE A 220 -3.49 7.62 16.76
C PHE A 220 -2.08 8.15 16.48
N VAL A 221 -1.61 9.05 17.35
CA VAL A 221 -0.25 9.57 17.29
C VAL A 221 0.67 8.62 18.03
N THR A 222 1.71 8.14 17.37
CA THR A 222 2.70 7.25 18.00
C THR A 222 3.63 8.03 18.94
N GLY A 223 4.26 7.36 19.89
CA GLY A 223 5.25 7.98 20.81
C GLY A 223 6.45 8.62 20.11
N LYS A 224 6.54 8.56 18.78
CA LYS A 224 7.56 9.26 17.98
C LYS A 224 6.97 10.41 17.17
N GLY A 225 5.69 10.70 17.34
CA GLY A 225 5.01 11.79 16.65
C GLY A 225 4.54 11.46 15.23
N GLY A 226 4.67 10.23 14.77
CA GLY A 226 4.05 9.74 13.53
C GLY A 226 2.61 9.27 13.76
N LEU A 227 1.93 8.79 12.71
CA LEU A 227 0.60 8.22 12.79
C LEU A 227 0.63 6.70 12.61
N ASP A 228 -0.30 5.98 13.26
CA ASP A 228 -0.56 4.56 13.01
C ASP A 228 -2.06 4.26 13.19
N PHE A 229 -2.53 3.13 12.66
CA PHE A 229 -3.90 2.64 12.85
C PHE A 229 -4.15 2.20 14.29
N TYR A 230 -5.41 2.28 14.74
CA TYR A 230 -5.84 1.76 16.05
C TYR A 230 -5.75 0.23 16.15
#